data_61cf125a135c781b3fc370f3d5623771
#
_entry.id   61cf125a135c781b3fc370f3d5623771
#
_cell.length_a   1.000
_cell.length_b   1.000
_cell.length_c   1.000
_cell.angle_alpha   90.00
_cell.angle_beta   90.00
_cell.angle_gamma   90.00
#
_symmetry.space_group_name_H-M   'P 1'
#
loop_
_entity.id
_entity.type
_entity.pdbx_description
1 polymer ?
#
loop_
_entity_poly.entity_id
_entity_poly.type
_entity_poly.pdbx_seq_one_letter_code
_entity_poly.pdbx_strand_id
1 'polypeptide(L)'
;DSLVTDSTQRMEGDSVNIRNTEFSSSKLEDATKSEGDSAYIRNDFASAIQIYESLLRKGDAADVYYNLGNSYYKVNEIAKAILNYERALLLQPGNGDIRANLEIARGKTVDKVEVVPEIFFVTWTKALINSMSVDSWAIWGIVSFLLLIVSLYFFIFSKQVVLKKVGFITGIIFLIVVVMANIFASKQKEELLNRDTAIIMSPSVTVRSTPSENGTSLFILHEGHKVNIKDDPMKDWKEIRLEAGQVGC
;
A
#
# COMPACT_ATOMS: atom_id res chain seq x y z
N ASP A 1 29.41 34.15 -57.68
CA ASP A 1 30.52 34.11 -56.74
C ASP A 1 30.08 34.69 -55.42
N SER A 2 29.58 33.96 -54.56
CA SER A 2 29.67 34.23 -53.13
C SER A 2 28.93 33.21 -52.34
N LEU A 3 29.65 32.48 -51.59
CA LEU A 3 29.24 31.46 -50.63
C LEU A 3 28.48 32.15 -49.48
N VAL A 4 27.23 31.75 -49.31
CA VAL A 4 26.48 32.01 -48.07
C VAL A 4 26.58 30.72 -47.24
N THR A 5 27.40 30.78 -46.22
CA THR A 5 27.48 29.75 -45.18
C THR A 5 26.28 29.88 -44.22
N ASP A 6 25.35 28.93 -44.33
CA ASP A 6 24.26 28.75 -43.43
C ASP A 6 24.75 28.10 -42.13
N SER A 7 24.82 28.85 -41.03
CA SER A 7 25.12 28.36 -39.71
C SER A 7 23.81 28.08 -38.93
N THR A 8 23.15 27.01 -39.31
CA THR A 8 22.11 26.45 -38.46
C THR A 8 22.76 25.68 -37.30
N GLN A 9 22.95 26.39 -36.19
CA GLN A 9 23.22 25.74 -34.89
C GLN A 9 22.00 24.89 -34.50
N ARG A 10 22.15 23.62 -34.71
CA ARG A 10 21.26 22.55 -34.21
C ARG A 10 21.41 22.54 -32.67
N MET A 11 20.40 23.01 -31.95
CA MET A 11 20.27 22.69 -30.53
C MET A 11 20.04 21.19 -30.44
N GLU A 12 21.07 20.44 -30.18
CA GLU A 12 20.97 19.07 -29.71
C GLU A 12 20.37 19.12 -28.29
N GLY A 13 19.06 18.82 -28.20
CA GLY A 13 18.45 18.51 -26.92
C GLY A 13 19.11 17.28 -26.33
N ASP A 14 19.58 17.41 -25.11
CA ASP A 14 20.02 16.29 -24.28
C ASP A 14 18.90 15.24 -24.19
N SER A 15 18.87 14.34 -25.15
CA SER A 15 18.17 13.09 -25.03
C SER A 15 18.93 12.29 -23.97
N VAL A 16 18.36 12.22 -22.78
CA VAL A 16 18.77 11.28 -21.73
C VAL A 16 18.81 9.90 -22.35
N ASN A 17 20.01 9.42 -22.62
CA ASN A 17 20.28 8.12 -23.18
C ASN A 17 19.93 7.09 -22.10
N ILE A 18 18.65 6.67 -22.07
CA ILE A 18 18.19 5.53 -21.27
C ILE A 18 18.90 4.33 -21.87
N ARG A 19 20.07 4.00 -21.37
CA ARG A 19 20.69 2.71 -21.62
C ARG A 19 19.74 1.67 -21.07
N ASN A 20 19.00 1.02 -21.96
CA ASN A 20 18.27 -0.20 -21.66
C ASN A 20 19.30 -1.26 -21.26
N THR A 21 19.72 -1.25 -20.02
CA THR A 21 20.39 -2.38 -19.39
C THR A 21 19.30 -3.42 -19.12
N GLU A 22 18.95 -4.17 -20.18
CA GLU A 22 18.20 -5.40 -19.99
C GLU A 22 19.08 -6.34 -19.17
N PHE A 23 18.76 -6.46 -17.88
CA PHE A 23 19.36 -7.49 -17.05
C PHE A 23 19.01 -8.86 -17.62
N SER A 24 20.00 -9.73 -17.80
CA SER A 24 19.71 -11.10 -18.18
C SER A 24 18.80 -11.73 -17.12
N SER A 25 17.83 -12.53 -17.54
CA SER A 25 16.84 -13.16 -16.66
C SER A 25 17.48 -13.93 -15.51
N SER A 26 18.63 -14.57 -15.70
CA SER A 26 19.38 -15.26 -14.66
C SER A 26 19.93 -14.31 -13.58
N LYS A 27 20.40 -13.13 -13.96
CA LYS A 27 20.91 -12.13 -12.99
C LYS A 27 19.79 -11.51 -12.16
N LEU A 28 18.58 -11.39 -12.72
CA LEU A 28 17.41 -10.94 -11.97
C LEU A 28 16.88 -11.99 -10.98
N GLU A 29 17.08 -13.27 -11.30
CA GLU A 29 16.66 -14.37 -10.43
C GLU A 29 17.46 -14.41 -9.13
N ASP A 30 18.75 -14.05 -9.16
CA ASP A 30 19.64 -13.99 -7.98
C ASP A 30 19.72 -12.59 -7.35
N ALA A 31 18.99 -11.61 -7.87
CA ALA A 31 19.06 -10.22 -7.41
C ALA A 31 18.66 -10.09 -5.95
N THR A 32 19.33 -9.17 -5.25
CA THR A 32 19.09 -8.85 -3.85
C THR A 32 18.49 -7.45 -3.70
N LYS A 33 17.83 -7.21 -2.56
CA LYS A 33 17.30 -5.88 -2.23
C LYS A 33 18.42 -4.82 -2.21
N SER A 34 19.61 -5.17 -1.69
CA SER A 34 20.76 -4.27 -1.62
C SER A 34 21.23 -3.80 -3.01
N GLU A 35 21.11 -4.64 -4.03
CA GLU A 35 21.42 -4.24 -5.42
C GLU A 35 20.37 -3.26 -5.95
N GLY A 36 19.09 -3.48 -5.66
CA GLY A 36 18.02 -2.56 -5.99
C GLY A 36 18.21 -1.19 -5.31
N ASP A 37 18.51 -1.19 -4.01
CA ASP A 37 18.79 0.02 -3.24
C ASP A 37 20.02 0.76 -3.80
N SER A 38 21.07 0.03 -4.19
CA SER A 38 22.26 0.59 -4.82
C SER A 38 21.97 1.20 -6.20
N ALA A 39 21.12 0.57 -7.01
CA ALA A 39 20.68 1.12 -8.29
C ALA A 39 19.87 2.42 -8.07
N TYR A 40 18.95 2.42 -7.11
CA TYR A 40 18.17 3.60 -6.75
C TYR A 40 19.05 4.78 -6.32
N ILE A 41 20.05 4.54 -5.45
CA ILE A 41 20.99 5.58 -4.99
C ILE A 41 21.79 6.18 -6.15
N ARG A 42 22.14 5.37 -7.16
CA ARG A 42 22.81 5.86 -8.38
C ARG A 42 21.88 6.54 -9.37
N ASN A 43 20.60 6.76 -9.03
CA ASN A 43 19.53 7.26 -9.90
C ASN A 43 19.25 6.36 -11.13
N ASP A 44 19.69 5.10 -11.12
CA ASP A 44 19.33 4.10 -12.12
C ASP A 44 17.99 3.46 -11.75
N PHE A 45 16.93 4.25 -11.89
CA PHE A 45 15.59 3.85 -11.49
C PHE A 45 15.04 2.72 -12.35
N ALA A 46 15.46 2.61 -13.61
CA ALA A 46 15.05 1.52 -14.51
C ALA A 46 15.56 0.17 -14.00
N SER A 47 16.84 0.07 -13.65
CA SER A 47 17.41 -1.14 -13.04
C SER A 47 16.81 -1.42 -11.67
N ALA A 48 16.60 -0.40 -10.83
CA ALA A 48 15.98 -0.56 -9.53
C ALA A 48 14.57 -1.17 -9.63
N ILE A 49 13.74 -0.69 -10.57
CA ILE A 49 12.40 -1.22 -10.85
C ILE A 49 12.47 -2.69 -11.22
N GLN A 50 13.32 -3.07 -12.19
CA GLN A 50 13.45 -4.47 -12.62
C GLN A 50 13.85 -5.40 -11.48
N ILE A 51 14.80 -4.96 -10.64
CA ILE A 51 15.26 -5.72 -9.48
C ILE A 51 14.15 -5.87 -8.44
N TYR A 52 13.48 -4.79 -8.04
CA TYR A 52 12.41 -4.87 -7.06
C TYR A 52 11.22 -5.69 -7.56
N GLU A 53 10.84 -5.56 -8.82
CA GLU A 53 9.80 -6.41 -9.40
C GLU A 53 10.19 -7.89 -9.40
N SER A 54 11.47 -8.23 -9.65
CA SER A 54 11.94 -9.61 -9.59
C SER A 54 11.88 -10.18 -8.17
N LEU A 55 12.20 -9.36 -7.16
CA LEU A 55 12.08 -9.75 -5.76
C LEU A 55 10.64 -10.01 -5.35
N LEU A 56 9.70 -9.16 -5.80
CA LEU A 56 8.28 -9.30 -5.48
C LEU A 56 7.62 -10.49 -6.17
N ARG A 57 8.22 -11.05 -7.22
CA ARG A 57 7.79 -12.36 -7.78
C ARG A 57 8.08 -13.53 -6.84
N LYS A 58 9.04 -13.38 -5.91
CA LYS A 58 9.39 -14.40 -4.93
C LYS A 58 8.57 -14.32 -3.64
N GLY A 59 8.03 -13.15 -3.35
CA GLY A 59 7.19 -12.91 -2.17
C GLY A 59 6.94 -11.44 -1.91
N ASP A 60 5.87 -11.16 -1.21
CA ASP A 60 5.45 -9.81 -0.84
C ASP A 60 6.32 -9.28 0.31
N ALA A 61 6.85 -8.05 0.17
CA ALA A 61 7.62 -7.38 1.21
C ALA A 61 7.32 -5.86 1.17
N ALA A 62 6.94 -5.29 2.32
CA ALA A 62 6.50 -3.91 2.41
C ALA A 62 7.59 -2.91 2.00
N ASP A 63 8.82 -3.14 2.42
CA ASP A 63 9.96 -2.28 2.12
C ASP A 63 10.38 -2.35 0.63
N VAL A 64 10.20 -3.51 -0.01
CA VAL A 64 10.43 -3.67 -1.46
C VAL A 64 9.34 -2.95 -2.25
N TYR A 65 8.06 -3.11 -1.89
CA TYR A 65 6.96 -2.33 -2.48
C TYR A 65 7.16 -0.83 -2.32
N TYR A 66 7.58 -0.39 -1.13
CA TYR A 66 7.85 1.03 -0.87
C TYR A 66 8.95 1.59 -1.78
N ASN A 67 10.09 0.88 -1.90
CA ASN A 67 11.20 1.30 -2.73
C ASN A 67 10.86 1.22 -4.23
N LEU A 68 10.06 0.24 -4.65
CA LEU A 68 9.51 0.16 -6.00
C LEU A 68 8.59 1.36 -6.30
N GLY A 69 7.71 1.70 -5.35
CA GLY A 69 6.87 2.90 -5.43
C GLY A 69 7.69 4.19 -5.58
N ASN A 70 8.76 4.34 -4.78
CA ASN A 70 9.69 5.45 -4.89
C ASN A 70 10.36 5.50 -6.28
N SER A 71 10.77 4.35 -6.82
CA SER A 71 11.40 4.25 -8.14
C SER A 71 10.44 4.65 -9.25
N TYR A 72 9.20 4.17 -9.23
CA TYR A 72 8.16 4.57 -10.18
C TYR A 72 7.82 6.07 -10.07
N TYR A 73 7.77 6.61 -8.86
CA TYR A 73 7.54 8.03 -8.66
C TYR A 73 8.64 8.90 -9.29
N LYS A 74 9.91 8.45 -9.22
CA LYS A 74 11.06 9.15 -9.82
C LYS A 74 11.02 9.17 -11.34
N VAL A 75 10.47 8.15 -11.97
CA VAL A 75 10.28 8.09 -13.44
C VAL A 75 8.91 8.60 -13.89
N ASN A 76 8.16 9.26 -12.98
CA ASN A 76 6.84 9.87 -13.22
C ASN A 76 5.72 8.88 -13.58
N GLU A 77 5.88 7.61 -13.27
CA GLU A 77 4.84 6.56 -13.38
C GLU A 77 3.94 6.58 -12.14
N ILE A 78 3.11 7.63 -12.02
CA ILE A 78 2.40 7.96 -10.77
C ILE A 78 1.40 6.87 -10.36
N ALA A 79 0.63 6.32 -11.28
CA ALA A 79 -0.33 5.25 -10.99
C ALA A 79 0.36 4.00 -10.43
N LYS A 80 1.51 3.61 -11.00
CA LYS A 80 2.31 2.48 -10.49
C LYS A 80 2.93 2.77 -9.14
N ALA A 81 3.36 4.02 -8.90
CA ALA A 81 3.85 4.44 -7.58
C ALA A 81 2.77 4.29 -6.53
N ILE A 82 1.56 4.81 -6.78
CA ILE A 82 0.39 4.69 -5.90
C ILE A 82 0.07 3.22 -5.62
N LEU A 83 0.00 2.36 -6.65
CA LEU A 83 -0.27 0.94 -6.47
C LEU A 83 0.72 0.29 -5.51
N ASN A 84 2.01 0.58 -5.66
CA ASN A 84 3.04 -0.04 -4.84
C ASN A 84 3.08 0.54 -3.42
N TYR A 85 2.80 1.82 -3.22
CA TYR A 85 2.61 2.39 -1.88
C TYR A 85 1.38 1.81 -1.16
N GLU A 86 0.26 1.61 -1.86
CA GLU A 86 -0.93 0.95 -1.31
C GLU A 86 -0.62 -0.48 -0.87
N ARG A 87 0.10 -1.26 -1.69
CA ARG A 87 0.55 -2.62 -1.33
C ARG A 87 1.50 -2.63 -0.14
N ALA A 88 2.43 -1.68 -0.07
CA ALA A 88 3.32 -1.51 1.06
C ALA A 88 2.55 -1.17 2.34
N LEU A 89 1.55 -0.28 2.24
CA LEU A 89 0.73 0.15 3.37
C LEU A 89 -0.20 -0.97 3.88
N LEU A 90 -0.68 -1.86 3.02
CA LEU A 90 -1.42 -3.06 3.44
C LEU A 90 -0.56 -3.96 4.34
N LEU A 91 0.73 -4.10 4.05
CA LEU A 91 1.65 -4.93 4.85
C LEU A 91 2.16 -4.20 6.10
N GLN A 92 2.33 -2.88 6.03
CA GLN A 92 2.78 -2.02 7.14
C GLN A 92 1.87 -0.80 7.31
N PRO A 93 0.64 -0.96 7.79
CA PRO A 93 -0.34 0.13 7.85
C PRO A 93 0.06 1.25 8.82
N GLY A 94 0.92 0.98 9.81
CA GLY A 94 1.45 1.98 10.74
C GLY A 94 2.62 2.82 10.21
N ASN A 95 3.13 2.53 9.01
CA ASN A 95 4.31 3.22 8.48
C ASN A 95 3.96 4.62 7.94
N GLY A 96 4.43 5.66 8.64
CA GLY A 96 4.17 7.06 8.29
C GLY A 96 4.83 7.51 6.99
N ASP A 97 6.02 6.97 6.67
CA ASP A 97 6.77 7.35 5.45
C ASP A 97 6.05 6.85 4.19
N ILE A 98 5.54 5.61 4.23
CA ILE A 98 4.75 5.05 3.13
C ILE A 98 3.49 5.91 2.91
N ARG A 99 2.80 6.26 4.00
CA ARG A 99 1.58 7.08 3.94
C ARG A 99 1.87 8.47 3.37
N ALA A 100 2.94 9.12 3.83
CA ALA A 100 3.32 10.45 3.34
C ALA A 100 3.63 10.42 1.84
N ASN A 101 4.41 9.42 1.37
CA ASN A 101 4.74 9.29 -0.05
C ASN A 101 3.52 8.95 -0.92
N LEU A 102 2.59 8.14 -0.40
CA LEU A 102 1.31 7.86 -1.05
C LEU A 102 0.50 9.15 -1.24
N GLU A 103 0.36 9.97 -0.20
CA GLU A 103 -0.36 11.25 -0.29
C GLU A 103 0.32 12.24 -1.26
N ILE A 104 1.65 12.29 -1.27
CA ILE A 104 2.39 13.09 -2.26
C ILE A 104 2.11 12.61 -3.70
N ALA A 105 2.09 11.29 -3.92
CA ALA A 105 1.79 10.72 -5.23
C ALA A 105 0.34 10.97 -5.64
N ARG A 106 -0.63 10.80 -4.73
CA ARG A 106 -2.05 11.13 -4.96
C ARG A 106 -2.26 12.61 -5.26
N GLY A 107 -1.44 13.49 -4.67
CA GLY A 107 -1.46 14.92 -4.97
C GLY A 107 -1.15 15.27 -6.43
N LYS A 108 -0.50 14.35 -7.18
CA LYS A 108 -0.19 14.50 -8.61
C LYS A 108 -1.28 13.97 -9.55
N THR A 109 -2.26 13.21 -9.05
CA THR A 109 -3.35 12.69 -9.88
C THR A 109 -4.32 13.81 -10.26
N VAL A 110 -5.00 13.63 -11.41
CA VAL A 110 -6.00 14.57 -11.92
C VAL A 110 -7.23 14.59 -11.02
N ASP A 111 -7.71 13.40 -10.65
CA ASP A 111 -8.90 13.24 -9.82
C ASP A 111 -8.55 13.51 -8.36
N LYS A 112 -9.20 14.49 -7.77
CA LYS A 112 -9.09 14.73 -6.33
C LYS A 112 -10.07 13.84 -5.59
N VAL A 113 -9.56 13.04 -4.68
CA VAL A 113 -10.41 12.22 -3.80
C VAL A 113 -11.05 13.14 -2.76
N GLU A 114 -12.36 13.32 -2.89
CA GLU A 114 -13.13 13.98 -1.83
C GLU A 114 -13.30 13.00 -0.67
N VAL A 115 -12.57 13.23 0.40
CA VAL A 115 -12.69 12.42 1.61
C VAL A 115 -14.04 12.73 2.26
N VAL A 116 -14.95 11.78 2.21
CA VAL A 116 -16.22 11.89 2.95
C VAL A 116 -15.91 11.90 4.44
N PRO A 117 -16.35 12.91 5.21
CA PRO A 117 -16.10 12.96 6.64
C PRO A 117 -16.68 11.72 7.32
N GLU A 118 -15.82 10.85 7.85
CA GLU A 118 -16.24 9.73 8.68
C GLU A 118 -16.52 10.20 10.11
N ILE A 119 -17.40 9.46 10.81
CA ILE A 119 -17.67 9.68 12.23
C ILE A 119 -16.35 9.50 12.99
N PHE A 120 -15.98 10.48 13.82
CA PHE A 120 -14.73 10.52 14.59
C PHE A 120 -14.37 9.16 15.24
N PHE A 121 -15.36 8.47 15.79
CA PHE A 121 -15.14 7.17 16.46
C PHE A 121 -14.66 6.08 15.47
N VAL A 122 -15.17 6.08 14.25
CA VAL A 122 -14.76 5.13 13.18
C VAL A 122 -13.33 5.41 12.75
N THR A 123 -13.01 6.68 12.50
CA THR A 123 -11.65 7.11 12.12
C THR A 123 -10.63 6.76 13.21
N TRP A 124 -10.97 7.02 14.50
CA TRP A 124 -10.11 6.69 15.62
C TRP A 124 -9.88 5.18 15.76
N THR A 125 -10.94 4.38 15.60
CA THR A 125 -10.82 2.91 15.66
C THR A 125 -9.97 2.37 14.51
N LYS A 126 -10.17 2.86 13.28
CA LYS A 126 -9.33 2.51 12.12
C LYS A 126 -7.86 2.90 12.37
N ALA A 127 -7.60 4.10 12.90
CA ALA A 127 -6.26 4.54 13.21
C ALA A 127 -5.58 3.64 14.26
N LEU A 128 -6.33 3.20 15.28
CA LEU A 128 -5.84 2.28 16.29
C LEU A 128 -5.52 0.89 15.71
N ILE A 129 -6.42 0.32 14.91
CA ILE A 129 -6.20 -0.96 14.23
C ILE A 129 -4.95 -0.86 13.35
N ASN A 130 -4.82 0.21 12.58
CA ASN A 130 -3.75 0.45 11.62
C ASN A 130 -2.47 1.05 12.24
N SER A 131 -2.38 1.13 13.58
CA SER A 131 -1.16 1.60 14.25
C SER A 131 -0.02 0.58 14.20
N MET A 132 -0.35 -0.69 14.05
CA MET A 132 0.61 -1.82 14.02
C MET A 132 0.25 -2.80 12.90
N SER A 133 1.20 -3.64 12.49
CA SER A 133 0.97 -4.74 11.53
C SER A 133 0.25 -5.92 12.18
N VAL A 134 -0.33 -6.81 11.35
CA VAL A 134 -0.97 -8.06 11.80
C VAL A 134 -0.06 -8.87 12.72
N ASP A 135 1.21 -9.03 12.31
CA ASP A 135 2.20 -9.80 13.08
C ASP A 135 2.49 -9.14 14.45
N SER A 136 2.57 -7.81 14.49
CA SER A 136 2.77 -7.08 15.74
C SER A 136 1.60 -7.28 16.69
N TRP A 137 0.35 -7.21 16.21
CA TRP A 137 -0.84 -7.50 17.02
C TRP A 137 -0.85 -8.94 17.53
N ALA A 138 -0.45 -9.92 16.69
CA ALA A 138 -0.34 -11.32 17.08
C ALA A 138 0.70 -11.53 18.19
N ILE A 139 1.88 -10.90 18.06
CA ILE A 139 2.94 -10.96 19.09
C ILE A 139 2.45 -10.35 20.40
N TRP A 140 1.81 -9.17 20.37
CA TRP A 140 1.25 -8.54 21.56
C TRP A 140 0.15 -9.40 22.20
N GLY A 141 -0.67 -10.08 21.40
CA GLY A 141 -1.66 -11.04 21.86
C GLY A 141 -1.01 -12.21 22.63
N ILE A 142 0.04 -12.82 22.08
CA ILE A 142 0.77 -13.93 22.72
C ILE A 142 1.45 -13.48 24.01
N VAL A 143 2.17 -12.34 23.98
CA VAL A 143 2.86 -11.82 25.19
C VAL A 143 1.85 -11.51 26.29
N SER A 144 0.75 -10.85 25.94
CA SER A 144 -0.33 -10.54 26.91
C SER A 144 -0.98 -11.80 27.47
N PHE A 145 -1.13 -12.85 26.66
CA PHE A 145 -1.66 -14.13 27.12
C PHE A 145 -0.73 -14.81 28.12
N LEU A 146 0.58 -14.79 27.90
CA LEU A 146 1.56 -15.31 28.88
C LEU A 146 1.53 -14.52 30.19
N LEU A 147 1.43 -13.18 30.11
CA LEU A 147 1.30 -12.32 31.29
C LEU A 147 -0.03 -12.55 32.03
N LEU A 148 -1.11 -12.87 31.32
CA LEU A 148 -2.39 -13.27 31.92
C LEU A 148 -2.22 -14.56 32.76
N ILE A 149 -1.50 -15.55 32.25
CA ILE A 149 -1.22 -16.78 33.00
C ILE A 149 -0.45 -16.49 34.29
N VAL A 150 0.59 -15.63 34.21
CA VAL A 150 1.34 -15.19 35.37
C VAL A 150 0.47 -14.45 36.38
N SER A 151 -0.41 -13.56 35.91
CA SER A 151 -1.37 -12.84 36.76
C SER A 151 -2.34 -13.77 37.47
N LEU A 152 -2.84 -14.79 36.79
CA LEU A 152 -3.70 -15.84 37.37
C LEU A 152 -2.95 -16.69 38.41
N TYR A 153 -1.68 -17.01 38.14
CA TYR A 153 -0.85 -17.70 39.12
C TYR A 153 -0.75 -16.91 40.43
N PHE A 154 -0.42 -15.62 40.39
CA PHE A 154 -0.37 -14.78 41.60
C PHE A 154 -1.74 -14.63 42.27
N PHE A 155 -2.82 -14.54 41.51
CA PHE A 155 -4.16 -14.45 42.06
C PHE A 155 -4.55 -15.72 42.84
N ILE A 156 -4.21 -16.92 42.32
CA ILE A 156 -4.61 -18.20 42.92
C ILE A 156 -3.66 -18.59 44.06
N PHE A 157 -2.36 -18.55 43.84
CA PHE A 157 -1.37 -19.16 44.73
C PHE A 157 -0.74 -18.20 45.75
N SER A 158 -0.86 -16.89 45.59
CA SER A 158 -0.29 -15.96 46.55
C SER A 158 -1.02 -16.02 47.90
N LYS A 159 -0.24 -15.98 48.99
CA LYS A 159 -0.79 -15.84 50.35
C LYS A 159 -1.06 -14.36 50.76
N GLN A 160 -0.45 -13.43 50.03
CA GLN A 160 -0.59 -11.99 50.31
C GLN A 160 -1.80 -11.40 49.60
N VAL A 161 -2.67 -10.72 50.35
CA VAL A 161 -3.91 -10.10 49.84
C VAL A 161 -3.59 -9.06 48.75
N VAL A 162 -2.51 -8.31 48.94
CA VAL A 162 -2.09 -7.29 47.94
C VAL A 162 -1.76 -7.93 46.59
N LEU A 163 -0.95 -9.01 46.57
CA LEU A 163 -0.60 -9.72 45.34
C LEU A 163 -1.82 -10.36 44.66
N LYS A 164 -2.81 -10.85 45.45
CA LYS A 164 -4.09 -11.32 44.89
C LYS A 164 -4.84 -10.23 44.17
N LYS A 165 -4.96 -9.05 44.78
CA LYS A 165 -5.66 -7.90 44.18
C LYS A 165 -4.95 -7.43 42.91
N VAL A 166 -3.60 -7.31 42.95
CA VAL A 166 -2.80 -6.95 41.77
C VAL A 166 -2.95 -7.99 40.68
N GLY A 167 -2.82 -9.31 40.98
CA GLY A 167 -2.98 -10.38 40.02
C GLY A 167 -4.38 -10.39 39.38
N PHE A 168 -5.43 -10.10 40.14
CA PHE A 168 -6.79 -10.00 39.59
C PHE A 168 -6.95 -8.82 38.63
N ILE A 169 -6.51 -7.62 39.03
CA ILE A 169 -6.66 -6.42 38.20
C ILE A 169 -5.81 -6.54 36.93
N THR A 170 -4.52 -6.93 37.04
CA THR A 170 -3.66 -7.13 35.88
C THR A 170 -4.13 -8.25 34.98
N GLY A 171 -4.72 -9.32 35.55
CA GLY A 171 -5.34 -10.39 34.77
C GLY A 171 -6.49 -9.90 33.89
N ILE A 172 -7.38 -9.05 34.43
CA ILE A 172 -8.47 -8.45 33.64
C ILE A 172 -7.91 -7.58 32.52
N ILE A 173 -6.89 -6.74 32.82
CA ILE A 173 -6.28 -5.87 31.82
C ILE A 173 -5.68 -6.70 30.68
N PHE A 174 -4.87 -7.72 30.99
CA PHE A 174 -4.28 -8.57 29.97
C PHE A 174 -5.32 -9.37 29.18
N LEU A 175 -6.40 -9.80 29.80
CA LEU A 175 -7.51 -10.46 29.11
C LEU A 175 -8.13 -9.53 28.04
N ILE A 176 -8.37 -8.26 28.40
CA ILE A 176 -8.90 -7.25 27.47
C ILE A 176 -7.92 -7.05 26.31
N VAL A 177 -6.61 -6.91 26.60
CA VAL A 177 -5.58 -6.73 25.57
C VAL A 177 -5.52 -7.92 24.64
N VAL A 178 -5.59 -9.16 25.14
CA VAL A 178 -5.61 -10.39 24.31
C VAL A 178 -6.80 -10.38 23.36
N VAL A 179 -8.00 -10.06 23.86
CA VAL A 179 -9.22 -10.02 23.05
C VAL A 179 -9.10 -8.94 21.95
N MET A 180 -8.68 -7.72 22.33
CA MET A 180 -8.53 -6.62 21.39
C MET A 180 -7.47 -6.92 20.32
N ALA A 181 -6.31 -7.45 20.71
CA ALA A 181 -5.24 -7.81 19.79
C ALA A 181 -5.70 -8.84 18.75
N ASN A 182 -6.48 -9.84 19.17
CA ASN A 182 -7.05 -10.84 18.25
C ASN A 182 -8.09 -10.23 17.29
N ILE A 183 -8.96 -9.34 17.77
CA ILE A 183 -9.94 -8.64 16.91
C ILE A 183 -9.22 -7.79 15.87
N PHE A 184 -8.21 -7.02 16.28
CA PHE A 184 -7.48 -6.14 15.39
C PHE A 184 -6.65 -6.92 14.35
N ALA A 185 -5.95 -7.98 14.78
CA ALA A 185 -5.24 -8.88 13.88
C ALA A 185 -6.19 -9.53 12.84
N SER A 186 -7.38 -9.96 13.27
CA SER A 186 -8.38 -10.56 12.38
C SER A 186 -8.91 -9.56 11.36
N LYS A 187 -9.19 -8.32 11.77
CA LYS A 187 -9.65 -7.25 10.88
C LYS A 187 -8.61 -6.91 9.82
N GLN A 188 -7.36 -6.71 10.21
CA GLN A 188 -6.28 -6.44 9.25
C GLN A 188 -6.01 -7.62 8.32
N LYS A 189 -6.09 -8.86 8.83
CA LYS A 189 -5.97 -10.05 8.00
C LYS A 189 -7.08 -10.13 6.96
N GLU A 190 -8.31 -9.76 7.33
CA GLU A 190 -9.44 -9.69 6.40
C GLU A 190 -9.16 -8.68 5.28
N GLU A 191 -8.65 -7.49 5.59
CA GLU A 191 -8.25 -6.48 4.59
C GLU A 191 -7.12 -6.96 3.66
N LEU A 192 -6.16 -7.74 4.20
CA LEU A 192 -5.09 -8.35 3.39
C LEU A 192 -5.59 -9.41 2.41
N LEU A 193 -6.61 -10.18 2.80
CA LEU A 193 -7.16 -11.28 2.01
C LEU A 193 -8.21 -10.81 1.00
N ASN A 194 -9.07 -9.86 1.39
CA ASN A 194 -10.11 -9.29 0.56
C ASN A 194 -9.53 -8.10 -0.21
N ARG A 195 -8.94 -8.39 -1.38
CA ARG A 195 -8.35 -7.37 -2.26
C ARG A 195 -9.42 -6.77 -3.17
N ASP A 196 -10.42 -6.15 -2.57
CA ASP A 196 -11.56 -5.57 -3.29
C ASP A 196 -11.27 -4.16 -3.85
N THR A 197 -9.99 -3.78 -3.93
CA THR A 197 -9.58 -2.47 -4.42
C THR A 197 -8.67 -2.57 -5.63
N ALA A 198 -8.79 -1.62 -6.56
CA ALA A 198 -7.91 -1.48 -7.70
C ALA A 198 -7.47 -0.02 -7.90
N ILE A 199 -6.38 0.15 -8.62
CA ILE A 199 -5.89 1.46 -9.08
C ILE A 199 -6.08 1.54 -10.60
N ILE A 200 -6.65 2.64 -11.07
CA ILE A 200 -6.80 2.89 -12.51
C ILE A 200 -5.40 3.12 -13.11
N MET A 201 -5.04 2.31 -14.11
CA MET A 201 -3.74 2.39 -14.79
C MET A 201 -3.83 3.07 -16.16
N SER A 202 -5.02 3.13 -16.75
CA SER A 202 -5.25 3.81 -18.02
C SER A 202 -5.31 5.32 -17.83
N PRO A 203 -4.84 6.13 -18.78
CA PRO A 203 -4.91 7.59 -18.70
C PRO A 203 -6.31 8.12 -18.42
N SER A 204 -7.35 7.46 -18.97
CA SER A 204 -8.73 7.73 -18.66
C SER A 204 -9.61 6.49 -18.87
N VAL A 205 -10.61 6.32 -18.03
CA VAL A 205 -11.62 5.25 -18.10
C VAL A 205 -13.00 5.87 -17.94
N THR A 206 -13.91 5.60 -18.88
CA THR A 206 -15.29 6.05 -18.79
C THR A 206 -16.10 5.06 -17.98
N VAL A 207 -16.65 5.50 -16.86
CA VAL A 207 -17.57 4.72 -16.03
C VAL A 207 -18.99 4.88 -16.53
N ARG A 208 -19.70 3.78 -16.71
CA ARG A 208 -21.04 3.72 -17.30
C ARG A 208 -22.08 3.23 -16.30
N SER A 209 -23.35 3.51 -16.60
CA SER A 209 -24.48 3.09 -15.76
C SER A 209 -24.82 1.60 -15.86
N THR A 210 -24.39 0.95 -16.92
CA THR A 210 -24.63 -0.48 -17.20
C THR A 210 -23.37 -1.10 -17.80
N PRO A 211 -23.16 -2.42 -17.63
CA PRO A 211 -21.99 -3.13 -18.15
C PRO A 211 -22.14 -3.36 -19.68
N SER A 212 -22.14 -2.27 -20.44
CA SER A 212 -22.31 -2.27 -21.88
C SER A 212 -21.69 -1.00 -22.49
N GLU A 213 -21.13 -1.09 -23.68
CA GLU A 213 -20.63 0.05 -24.44
C GLU A 213 -21.72 1.10 -24.75
N ASN A 214 -22.99 0.68 -24.82
CA ASN A 214 -24.13 1.55 -25.02
C ASN A 214 -24.69 2.16 -23.72
N GLY A 215 -24.13 1.83 -22.57
CA GLY A 215 -24.50 2.40 -21.28
C GLY A 215 -24.25 3.90 -21.22
N THR A 216 -25.09 4.63 -20.50
CA THR A 216 -24.93 6.08 -20.30
C THR A 216 -23.61 6.32 -19.56
N SER A 217 -22.76 7.22 -20.08
CA SER A 217 -21.56 7.67 -19.37
C SER A 217 -21.94 8.44 -18.11
N LEU A 218 -21.43 8.03 -16.95
CA LEU A 218 -21.68 8.67 -15.66
C LEU A 218 -20.59 9.68 -15.34
N PHE A 219 -19.33 9.23 -15.37
CA PHE A 219 -18.14 10.05 -15.12
C PHE A 219 -16.89 9.41 -15.74
N ILE A 220 -15.82 10.15 -15.76
CA ILE A 220 -14.50 9.67 -16.24
C ILE A 220 -13.58 9.61 -15.04
N LEU A 221 -12.79 8.53 -14.95
CA LEU A 221 -11.71 8.37 -13.98
C LEU A 221 -10.38 8.41 -14.70
N HIS A 222 -9.38 8.99 -14.04
CA HIS A 222 -8.03 9.08 -14.57
C HIS A 222 -7.08 8.14 -13.82
N GLU A 223 -5.89 7.96 -14.37
CA GLU A 223 -4.86 7.12 -13.78
C GLU A 223 -4.52 7.51 -12.32
N GLY A 224 -4.21 6.51 -11.50
CA GLY A 224 -3.89 6.69 -10.10
C GLY A 224 -5.10 6.74 -9.16
N HIS A 225 -6.34 6.80 -9.70
CA HIS A 225 -7.54 6.78 -8.85
C HIS A 225 -7.78 5.39 -8.25
N LYS A 226 -8.06 5.33 -6.95
CA LYS A 226 -8.38 4.08 -6.23
C LYS A 226 -9.89 3.84 -6.26
N VAL A 227 -10.28 2.63 -6.63
CA VAL A 227 -11.69 2.20 -6.68
C VAL A 227 -11.89 0.93 -5.89
N ASN A 228 -13.08 0.76 -5.31
CA ASN A 228 -13.50 -0.51 -4.72
C ASN A 228 -14.22 -1.32 -5.81
N ILE A 229 -13.77 -2.56 -6.02
CA ILE A 229 -14.40 -3.50 -6.96
C ILE A 229 -15.43 -4.30 -6.19
N LYS A 230 -16.64 -4.37 -6.72
CA LYS A 230 -17.64 -5.31 -6.23
C LYS A 230 -17.50 -6.61 -7.02
N ASP A 231 -17.50 -7.72 -6.29
CA ASP A 231 -17.36 -9.04 -6.91
C ASP A 231 -18.54 -9.29 -7.85
N ASP A 232 -18.26 -9.22 -9.16
CA ASP A 232 -19.25 -9.44 -10.21
C ASP A 232 -18.73 -10.54 -11.14
N PRO A 233 -19.53 -11.55 -11.48
CA PRO A 233 -19.16 -12.64 -12.36
C PRO A 233 -18.93 -12.23 -13.83
N MET A 234 -19.13 -10.95 -14.19
CA MET A 234 -18.92 -10.47 -15.56
C MET A 234 -17.43 -10.37 -15.90
N LYS A 235 -17.03 -11.05 -16.97
CA LYS A 235 -15.63 -11.20 -17.35
C LYS A 235 -14.98 -9.89 -17.79
N ASP A 236 -15.72 -9.05 -18.52
CA ASP A 236 -15.17 -7.87 -19.20
C ASP A 236 -15.57 -6.55 -18.54
N TRP A 237 -16.50 -6.58 -17.60
CA TRP A 237 -17.00 -5.42 -16.87
C TRP A 237 -16.90 -5.67 -15.37
N LYS A 238 -16.59 -4.61 -14.61
CA LYS A 238 -16.57 -4.64 -13.15
C LYS A 238 -17.40 -3.52 -12.59
N GLU A 239 -18.29 -3.84 -11.66
CA GLU A 239 -18.96 -2.83 -10.86
C GLU A 239 -17.94 -2.22 -9.89
N ILE A 240 -17.79 -0.91 -9.95
CA ILE A 240 -16.89 -0.16 -9.07
C ILE A 240 -17.69 0.77 -8.17
N ARG A 241 -17.14 1.02 -6.98
CA ARG A 241 -17.62 2.02 -6.04
C ARG A 241 -16.48 2.96 -5.68
N LEU A 242 -16.73 4.26 -5.78
CA LEU A 242 -15.80 5.29 -5.30
C LEU A 242 -15.93 5.49 -3.78
N GLU A 243 -14.90 6.05 -3.16
CA GLU A 243 -14.93 6.44 -1.74
C GLU A 243 -16.06 7.45 -1.45
N ALA A 244 -16.40 8.31 -2.40
CA ALA A 244 -17.53 9.24 -2.33
C ALA A 244 -18.93 8.57 -2.47
N GLY A 245 -18.97 7.24 -2.63
CA GLY A 245 -20.23 6.47 -2.72
C GLY A 245 -20.84 6.35 -4.13
N GLN A 246 -20.25 6.95 -5.15
CA GLN A 246 -20.69 6.80 -6.55
C GLN A 246 -20.43 5.37 -7.03
N VAL A 247 -21.35 4.82 -7.82
CA VAL A 247 -21.29 3.44 -8.34
C VAL A 247 -21.46 3.47 -9.86
N GLY A 248 -20.75 2.55 -10.54
CA GLY A 248 -20.87 2.35 -11.99
C GLY A 248 -20.05 1.16 -12.48
N CYS A 249 -20.04 0.91 -13.77
CA CYS A 249 -19.32 -0.18 -14.43
C CYS A 249 -18.30 0.34 -15.44
#